data_f4da391148f5fa83cdd23f2407670d33
#
_entry.id   f4da391148f5fa83cdd23f2407670d33
#
_cell.length_a   1.000
_cell.length_b   1.000
_cell.length_c   1.000
_cell.angle_alpha   90.00
_cell.angle_beta   90.00
_cell.angle_gamma   90.00
#
_symmetry.space_group_name_H-M   'P 1'
#
loop_
_entity.id
_entity.type
_entity.pdbx_description
1 polymer ?
#
loop_
_entity_poly.entity_id
_entity_poly.type
_entity_poly.pdbx_seq_one_letter_code
_entity_poly.pdbx_strand_id
1 'polypeptide(L)'
;QRQMCIRDSINTAFYTSIAGVILSILFNITNNVLRTIMNRETGLFLEEFHKSVIPTTDEQARYSSRREVRQILELLERLPRNAGNGVLSRETVQSAGLNERVLMPQILDGLRKNEFTFFLQPRYDLNTRRVVGAEALVRWNHPVLGVISPAVFIPVLENNGYITKLDQYIWEEVCKTIRVWIDAGVRPVPIAVNVTKTDILAIDVAEFFSEMLKKYRIPPKYLNIDIVKSAYLETHGALSDTEAQLQQMGFRVILDGFDGDYVELSALGGFGTDLLKLDLRSAALQNKTDVLPGIFAQARTLRLNLLAEGIESTEQLNVLRKAGCTEGQGYLFSRPLSVDEFVRILKVGHSG
;
A
#
# COMPACT_ATOMS: atom_id res chain seq x y z
N GLN A 1 -14.77 51.09 -37.61
CA GLN A 1 -15.70 50.13 -36.93
C GLN A 1 -15.09 48.72 -36.73
N ARG A 2 -14.42 48.09 -37.71
CA ARG A 2 -13.80 46.75 -37.54
C ARG A 2 -12.65 46.70 -36.53
N GLN A 3 -11.80 47.72 -36.45
CA GLN A 3 -10.71 47.76 -35.46
C GLN A 3 -11.19 47.94 -34.02
N MET A 4 -12.32 48.65 -33.83
CA MET A 4 -12.95 48.85 -32.52
C MET A 4 -13.57 47.55 -31.96
N CYS A 5 -14.23 46.74 -32.81
CA CYS A 5 -14.79 45.43 -32.45
C CYS A 5 -13.71 44.39 -32.06
N ILE A 6 -12.57 44.37 -32.74
CA ILE A 6 -11.45 43.45 -32.44
C ILE A 6 -10.84 43.82 -31.08
N ARG A 7 -10.63 45.09 -30.81
CA ARG A 7 -10.09 45.59 -29.54
C ARG A 7 -10.99 45.28 -28.35
N ASP A 8 -12.30 45.39 -28.53
CA ASP A 8 -13.28 45.08 -27.47
C ASP A 8 -13.38 43.58 -27.24
N SER A 9 -13.29 42.73 -28.29
CA SER A 9 -13.28 41.30 -28.16
C SER A 9 -12.00 40.76 -27.47
N ILE A 10 -10.83 41.35 -27.77
CA ILE A 10 -9.56 41.04 -27.13
C ILE A 10 -9.59 41.43 -25.64
N ASN A 11 -10.10 42.63 -25.33
CA ASN A 11 -10.23 43.07 -23.95
C ASN A 11 -11.19 42.18 -23.16
N THR A 12 -12.33 41.78 -23.72
CA THR A 12 -13.30 40.91 -23.06
C THR A 12 -12.67 39.50 -22.81
N ALA A 13 -11.94 38.92 -23.79
CA ALA A 13 -11.25 37.66 -23.63
C ALA A 13 -10.15 37.74 -22.55
N PHE A 14 -9.42 38.85 -22.51
CA PHE A 14 -8.38 39.07 -21.50
C PHE A 14 -8.95 39.20 -20.08
N TYR A 15 -10.03 39.97 -19.91
CA TYR A 15 -10.71 40.12 -18.60
C TYR A 15 -11.36 38.82 -18.14
N THR A 16 -11.95 38.03 -19.02
CA THR A 16 -12.50 36.68 -18.66
C THR A 16 -11.42 35.72 -18.26
N SER A 17 -10.25 35.74 -18.93
CA SER A 17 -9.11 34.89 -18.58
C SER A 17 -8.52 35.28 -17.21
N ILE A 18 -8.35 36.58 -16.93
CA ILE A 18 -7.88 37.06 -15.62
C ILE A 18 -8.88 36.70 -14.53
N ALA A 19 -10.17 36.89 -14.76
CA ALA A 19 -11.21 36.52 -13.80
C ALA A 19 -11.19 35.00 -13.50
N GLY A 20 -10.99 34.15 -14.53
CA GLY A 20 -10.84 32.73 -14.38
C GLY A 20 -9.64 32.30 -13.50
N VAL A 21 -8.49 32.96 -13.72
CA VAL A 21 -7.28 32.73 -12.92
C VAL A 21 -7.50 33.19 -11.46
N ILE A 22 -8.09 34.35 -11.24
CA ILE A 22 -8.39 34.88 -9.90
C ILE A 22 -9.37 33.95 -9.17
N LEU A 23 -10.42 33.48 -9.86
CA LEU A 23 -11.38 32.53 -9.29
C LEU A 23 -10.71 31.21 -8.91
N SER A 24 -9.81 30.68 -9.75
CA SER A 24 -9.05 29.45 -9.48
C SER A 24 -8.14 29.62 -8.26
N ILE A 25 -7.45 30.76 -8.14
CA ILE A 25 -6.60 31.05 -6.97
C ILE A 25 -7.45 31.17 -5.70
N LEU A 26 -8.58 31.90 -5.76
CA LEU A 26 -9.49 32.03 -4.63
C LEU A 26 -10.09 30.68 -4.22
N PHE A 27 -10.45 29.85 -5.19
CA PHE A 27 -10.97 28.49 -4.93
C PHE A 27 -9.91 27.60 -4.25
N ASN A 28 -8.67 27.65 -4.72
CA ASN A 28 -7.57 26.88 -4.11
C ASN A 28 -7.24 27.36 -2.69
N ILE A 29 -7.22 28.68 -2.47
CA ILE A 29 -7.01 29.25 -1.13
C ILE A 29 -8.15 28.86 -0.19
N THR A 30 -9.41 28.97 -0.63
CA THR A 30 -10.58 28.60 0.19
C THR A 30 -10.59 27.11 0.49
N ASN A 31 -10.23 26.26 -0.47
CA ASN A 31 -10.17 24.82 -0.30
C ASN A 31 -9.06 24.41 0.68
N ASN A 32 -7.90 25.06 0.61
CA ASN A 32 -6.81 24.84 1.56
C ASN A 32 -7.15 25.30 2.98
N VAL A 33 -7.80 26.46 3.11
CA VAL A 33 -8.26 26.97 4.42
C VAL A 33 -9.34 26.06 5.00
N LEU A 34 -10.32 25.63 4.19
CA LEU A 34 -11.34 24.68 4.63
C LEU A 34 -10.74 23.34 5.06
N ARG A 35 -9.77 22.80 4.30
CA ARG A 35 -9.05 21.58 4.69
C ARG A 35 -8.32 21.75 6.02
N THR A 36 -7.63 22.85 6.21
CA THR A 36 -6.91 23.13 7.47
C THR A 36 -7.88 23.25 8.65
N ILE A 37 -9.01 23.92 8.47
CA ILE A 37 -10.04 24.05 9.50
C ILE A 37 -10.68 22.68 9.78
N MET A 38 -11.08 21.93 8.77
CA MET A 38 -11.66 20.60 8.92
C MET A 38 -10.70 19.63 9.62
N ASN A 39 -9.43 19.60 9.25
CA ASN A 39 -8.43 18.75 9.89
C ASN A 39 -8.21 19.14 11.35
N ARG A 40 -8.22 20.43 11.68
CA ARG A 40 -8.13 20.95 13.05
C ARG A 40 -9.36 20.59 13.87
N GLU A 41 -10.55 20.80 13.35
CA GLU A 41 -11.82 20.49 14.04
C GLU A 41 -11.99 18.97 14.21
N THR A 42 -11.62 18.18 13.19
CA THR A 42 -11.64 16.70 13.28
C THR A 42 -10.62 16.20 14.31
N GLY A 43 -9.44 16.84 14.38
CA GLY A 43 -8.43 16.54 15.40
C GLY A 43 -8.92 16.85 16.82
N LEU A 44 -9.54 18.03 17.01
CA LEU A 44 -10.11 18.42 18.31
C LEU A 44 -11.32 17.55 18.69
N PHE A 45 -12.20 17.25 17.72
CA PHE A 45 -13.32 16.33 17.93
C PHE A 45 -12.85 14.91 18.29
N LEU A 46 -11.82 14.40 17.61
CA LEU A 46 -11.25 13.10 17.94
C LEU A 46 -10.59 13.10 19.33
N GLU A 47 -9.92 14.18 19.72
CA GLU A 47 -9.32 14.31 21.05
C GLU A 47 -10.40 14.39 22.15
N GLU A 48 -11.48 15.11 21.90
CA GLU A 48 -12.61 15.25 22.85
C GLU A 48 -13.47 13.97 22.87
N PHE A 49 -13.66 13.33 21.73
CA PHE A 49 -14.29 12.01 21.61
C PHE A 49 -13.46 10.93 22.31
N HIS A 50 -12.12 10.96 22.19
CA HIS A 50 -11.25 10.06 22.96
C HIS A 50 -11.37 10.28 24.48
N LYS A 51 -11.57 11.52 24.91
CA LYS A 51 -11.76 11.84 26.35
C LYS A 51 -13.14 11.48 26.87
N SER A 52 -14.17 11.50 26.02
CA SER A 52 -15.57 11.32 26.44
C SER A 52 -16.13 9.91 26.24
N VAL A 53 -15.59 9.14 25.28
CA VAL A 53 -16.13 7.81 24.89
C VAL A 53 -15.30 6.65 25.42
N ILE A 54 -14.07 6.90 25.89
CA ILE A 54 -13.29 5.85 26.55
C ILE A 54 -13.70 5.81 28.02
N PRO A 55 -14.37 4.75 28.50
CA PRO A 55 -14.65 4.59 29.92
C PRO A 55 -13.34 4.60 30.69
N THR A 56 -13.18 5.57 31.59
CA THR A 56 -11.97 5.75 32.41
C THR A 56 -11.80 4.74 33.52
N THR A 57 -12.55 3.65 33.50
CA THR A 57 -12.44 2.58 34.51
C THR A 57 -12.05 1.27 33.84
N ASP A 58 -10.87 0.78 34.20
CA ASP A 58 -10.27 -0.52 33.84
C ASP A 58 -11.24 -1.71 33.99
N GLU A 59 -12.25 -1.60 34.85
CA GLU A 59 -13.26 -2.64 35.07
C GLU A 59 -14.30 -2.74 33.96
N GLN A 60 -14.77 -1.61 33.42
CA GLN A 60 -15.73 -1.62 32.32
C GLN A 60 -15.08 -2.11 31.00
N ALA A 61 -13.83 -1.75 30.78
CA ALA A 61 -13.05 -2.28 29.66
C ALA A 61 -12.81 -3.79 29.80
N ARG A 62 -12.53 -4.28 30.99
CA ARG A 62 -12.38 -5.73 31.26
C ARG A 62 -13.71 -6.51 31.16
N TYR A 63 -14.84 -5.90 31.45
CA TYR A 63 -16.15 -6.56 31.32
C TYR A 63 -16.63 -6.65 29.90
N SER A 64 -16.47 -5.59 29.09
CA SER A 64 -16.76 -5.57 27.66
C SER A 64 -15.85 -6.58 26.93
N SER A 65 -14.56 -6.51 27.16
CA SER A 65 -13.56 -7.43 26.60
C SER A 65 -13.85 -8.91 26.92
N ARG A 66 -14.28 -9.24 28.16
CA ARG A 66 -14.62 -10.64 28.53
C ARG A 66 -15.87 -11.14 27.81
N ARG A 67 -16.86 -10.29 27.58
CA ARG A 67 -18.09 -10.66 26.88
C ARG A 67 -17.83 -10.87 25.40
N GLU A 68 -17.04 -9.99 24.81
CA GLU A 68 -16.61 -10.07 23.40
C GLU A 68 -15.70 -11.28 23.16
N VAL A 69 -14.72 -11.51 24.05
CA VAL A 69 -13.85 -12.71 24.00
C VAL A 69 -14.68 -13.99 24.17
N ARG A 70 -15.69 -14.02 25.02
CA ARG A 70 -16.58 -15.18 25.16
C ARG A 70 -17.40 -15.41 23.89
N GLN A 71 -17.92 -14.35 23.28
CA GLN A 71 -18.64 -14.43 21.99
C GLN A 71 -17.72 -14.95 20.88
N ILE A 72 -16.48 -14.47 20.83
CA ILE A 72 -15.46 -14.92 19.90
C ILE A 72 -15.11 -16.39 20.14
N LEU A 73 -14.94 -16.81 21.38
CA LEU A 73 -14.66 -18.20 21.73
C LEU A 73 -15.82 -19.14 21.33
N GLU A 74 -17.06 -18.75 21.57
CA GLU A 74 -18.24 -19.51 21.14
C GLU A 74 -18.34 -19.60 19.62
N LEU A 75 -17.90 -18.57 18.91
CA LEU A 75 -17.83 -18.55 17.43
C LEU A 75 -16.67 -19.41 16.91
N LEU A 76 -15.53 -19.41 17.59
CA LEU A 76 -14.37 -20.27 17.26
C LEU A 76 -14.68 -21.76 17.43
N GLU A 77 -15.49 -22.13 18.42
CA GLU A 77 -15.94 -23.52 18.61
C GLU A 77 -16.81 -24.03 17.46
N ARG A 78 -17.45 -23.11 16.72
CA ARG A 78 -18.29 -23.39 15.54
C ARG A 78 -17.53 -23.43 14.23
N LEU A 79 -16.25 -23.01 14.22
CA LEU A 79 -15.44 -23.01 12.99
C LEU A 79 -14.96 -24.43 12.68
N PRO A 80 -15.01 -24.88 11.41
CA PRO A 80 -14.47 -26.15 11.02
C PRO A 80 -12.95 -26.17 11.27
N ARG A 81 -12.47 -27.17 12.01
CA ARG A 81 -11.06 -27.38 12.39
C ARG A 81 -10.09 -27.61 11.20
N ASN A 82 -10.57 -27.50 9.98
CA ASN A 82 -9.81 -27.73 8.73
C ASN A 82 -9.38 -26.46 8.01
N ALA A 83 -9.30 -25.30 8.67
CA ALA A 83 -8.66 -24.13 8.09
C ALA A 83 -7.15 -24.38 7.99
N GLY A 84 -6.71 -24.94 6.88
CA GLY A 84 -5.30 -25.13 6.57
C GLY A 84 -4.55 -23.81 6.71
N ASN A 85 -3.38 -23.86 7.39
CA ASN A 85 -2.40 -22.78 7.58
C ASN A 85 -2.67 -21.69 8.63
N GLY A 86 -3.63 -21.82 9.54
CA GLY A 86 -3.73 -20.90 10.70
C GLY A 86 -4.05 -19.43 10.42
N VAL A 87 -4.40 -19.08 9.17
CA VAL A 87 -4.77 -17.70 8.77
C VAL A 87 -6.28 -17.62 8.57
N LEU A 88 -6.96 -16.76 9.33
CA LEU A 88 -8.38 -16.53 9.17
C LEU A 88 -8.68 -15.71 7.91
N SER A 89 -9.52 -16.27 7.03
CA SER A 89 -9.98 -15.61 5.80
C SER A 89 -11.23 -14.75 6.05
N ARG A 90 -11.54 -13.88 5.09
CA ARG A 90 -12.76 -13.05 5.12
C ARG A 90 -14.04 -13.87 5.20
N GLU A 91 -14.11 -14.98 4.47
CA GLU A 91 -15.27 -15.89 4.47
C GLU A 91 -15.49 -16.52 5.84
N THR A 92 -14.40 -16.93 6.49
CA THR A 92 -14.42 -17.49 7.83
C THR A 92 -14.92 -16.48 8.87
N VAL A 93 -14.46 -15.23 8.78
CA VAL A 93 -14.85 -14.13 9.69
C VAL A 93 -16.31 -13.72 9.47
N GLN A 94 -16.75 -13.64 8.21
CA GLN A 94 -18.14 -13.35 7.86
C GLN A 94 -19.11 -14.47 8.33
N SER A 95 -18.74 -15.73 8.12
CA SER A 95 -19.51 -16.88 8.60
C SER A 95 -19.62 -16.95 10.13
N ALA A 96 -18.61 -16.39 10.83
CA ALA A 96 -18.61 -16.24 12.28
C ALA A 96 -19.44 -15.04 12.78
N GLY A 97 -20.05 -14.23 11.90
CA GLY A 97 -20.86 -13.06 12.29
C GLY A 97 -20.03 -11.88 12.80
N LEU A 98 -18.69 -11.89 12.59
CA LEU A 98 -17.82 -10.78 12.94
C LEU A 98 -18.00 -9.66 11.91
N ASN A 99 -18.80 -8.66 12.28
CA ASN A 99 -19.04 -7.49 11.44
C ASN A 99 -18.10 -6.33 11.82
N GLU A 100 -18.13 -5.27 11.03
CA GLU A 100 -17.30 -4.07 11.19
C GLU A 100 -17.40 -3.45 12.58
N ARG A 101 -18.61 -3.43 13.19
CA ARG A 101 -18.83 -2.88 14.55
C ARG A 101 -18.11 -3.66 15.64
N VAL A 102 -17.91 -4.97 15.44
CA VAL A 102 -17.19 -5.84 16.37
C VAL A 102 -15.68 -5.77 16.12
N LEU A 103 -15.27 -5.68 14.86
CA LEU A 103 -13.85 -5.68 14.49
C LEU A 103 -13.16 -4.35 14.80
N MET A 104 -13.81 -3.21 14.58
CA MET A 104 -13.16 -1.91 14.70
C MET A 104 -12.57 -1.63 16.11
N PRO A 105 -13.26 -1.86 17.22
CA PRO A 105 -12.67 -1.71 18.55
C PRO A 105 -11.48 -2.62 18.78
N GLN A 106 -11.51 -3.85 18.26
CA GLN A 106 -10.41 -4.82 18.38
C GLN A 106 -9.20 -4.40 17.56
N ILE A 107 -9.40 -3.88 16.34
CA ILE A 107 -8.34 -3.32 15.50
C ILE A 107 -7.64 -2.17 16.23
N LEU A 108 -8.39 -1.23 16.79
CA LEU A 108 -7.82 -0.09 17.53
C LEU A 108 -7.06 -0.54 18.79
N ASP A 109 -7.54 -1.55 19.47
CA ASP A 109 -6.85 -2.14 20.63
C ASP A 109 -5.58 -2.88 20.17
N GLY A 110 -5.66 -3.65 19.08
CA GLY A 110 -4.53 -4.33 18.47
C GLY A 110 -3.42 -3.38 18.01
N LEU A 111 -3.77 -2.22 17.45
CA LEU A 111 -2.79 -1.17 17.10
C LEU A 111 -2.08 -0.65 18.35
N ARG A 112 -2.80 -0.41 19.45
CA ARG A 112 -2.21 0.04 20.73
C ARG A 112 -1.32 -1.02 21.37
N LYS A 113 -1.62 -2.29 21.19
CA LYS A 113 -0.90 -3.43 21.77
C LYS A 113 0.20 -4.00 20.88
N ASN A 114 0.48 -3.36 19.71
CA ASN A 114 1.45 -3.83 18.73
C ASN A 114 1.16 -5.25 18.22
N GLU A 115 -0.11 -5.59 18.03
CA GLU A 115 -0.53 -6.90 17.49
C GLU A 115 -0.37 -6.96 15.96
N PHE A 116 -0.19 -5.81 15.31
CA PHE A 116 0.08 -5.75 13.88
C PHE A 116 1.57 -5.92 13.59
N THR A 117 1.85 -6.72 12.59
CA THR A 117 3.20 -6.96 12.07
C THR A 117 3.15 -7.07 10.56
N PHE A 118 4.27 -7.39 9.93
CA PHE A 118 4.29 -7.67 8.50
C PHE A 118 5.06 -8.96 8.20
N PHE A 119 4.66 -9.59 7.11
CA PHE A 119 5.40 -10.68 6.48
C PHE A 119 6.06 -10.13 5.23
N LEU A 120 7.10 -10.79 4.77
CA LEU A 120 7.86 -10.40 3.59
C LEU A 120 7.61 -11.41 2.47
N GLN A 121 7.02 -10.95 1.37
CA GLN A 121 6.93 -11.71 0.14
C GLN A 121 8.23 -11.52 -0.64
N PRO A 122 9.07 -12.57 -0.79
CA PRO A 122 10.33 -12.41 -1.50
C PRO A 122 10.12 -12.13 -2.98
N ARG A 123 10.88 -11.18 -3.51
CA ARG A 123 10.99 -10.85 -4.93
C ARG A 123 12.31 -11.40 -5.46
N TYR A 124 12.24 -12.09 -6.58
CA TYR A 124 13.36 -12.82 -7.17
C TYR A 124 13.77 -12.22 -8.52
N ASP A 125 15.06 -12.22 -8.78
CA ASP A 125 15.56 -12.19 -10.15
C ASP A 125 15.20 -13.51 -10.82
N LEU A 126 14.43 -13.46 -11.90
CA LEU A 126 13.88 -14.64 -12.53
C LEU A 126 14.95 -15.51 -13.24
N ASN A 127 16.09 -14.93 -13.59
CA ASN A 127 17.18 -15.64 -14.27
C ASN A 127 18.11 -16.36 -13.28
N THR A 128 18.53 -15.63 -12.23
CA THR A 128 19.48 -16.14 -11.22
C THR A 128 18.81 -16.82 -10.06
N ARG A 129 17.50 -16.64 -9.87
CA ARG A 129 16.71 -17.06 -8.71
C ARG A 129 17.21 -16.52 -7.37
N ARG A 130 17.96 -15.41 -7.38
CA ARG A 130 18.38 -14.73 -6.16
C ARG A 130 17.30 -13.77 -5.69
N VAL A 131 17.17 -13.62 -4.37
CA VAL A 131 16.28 -12.61 -3.78
C VAL A 131 16.87 -11.23 -4.05
N VAL A 132 16.09 -10.37 -4.69
CA VAL A 132 16.48 -8.99 -5.07
C VAL A 132 15.65 -7.92 -4.36
N GLY A 133 14.62 -8.31 -3.64
CA GLY A 133 13.76 -7.42 -2.87
C GLY A 133 12.71 -8.21 -2.11
N ALA A 134 11.81 -7.48 -1.46
CA ALA A 134 10.62 -8.04 -0.84
C ALA A 134 9.48 -7.04 -0.83
N GLU A 135 8.26 -7.52 -0.63
CA GLU A 135 7.09 -6.70 -0.33
C GLU A 135 6.63 -6.95 1.10
N ALA A 136 6.40 -5.88 1.86
CA ALA A 136 5.86 -5.96 3.21
C ALA A 136 4.35 -6.11 3.16
N LEU A 137 3.86 -7.22 3.67
CA LEU A 137 2.44 -7.57 3.70
C LEU A 137 1.97 -7.60 5.16
N VAL A 138 1.16 -6.64 5.54
CA VAL A 138 0.62 -6.53 6.90
C VAL A 138 -0.09 -7.81 7.34
N ARG A 139 0.05 -8.15 8.63
CA ARG A 139 -0.63 -9.25 9.31
C ARG A 139 -1.09 -8.77 10.67
N TRP A 140 -2.25 -9.23 11.10
CA TRP A 140 -2.73 -9.00 12.45
C TRP A 140 -2.59 -10.28 13.27
N ASN A 141 -1.67 -10.28 14.23
CA ASN A 141 -1.44 -11.37 15.17
C ASN A 141 -2.39 -11.23 16.37
N HIS A 142 -3.66 -11.59 16.16
CA HIS A 142 -4.66 -11.49 17.20
C HIS A 142 -4.42 -12.55 18.30
N PRO A 143 -4.38 -12.19 19.59
CA PRO A 143 -3.98 -13.11 20.68
C PRO A 143 -4.88 -14.34 20.85
N VAL A 144 -6.13 -14.26 20.37
CA VAL A 144 -7.11 -15.35 20.48
C VAL A 144 -7.38 -16.00 19.12
N LEU A 145 -7.45 -15.19 18.05
CA LEU A 145 -7.82 -15.64 16.70
C LEU A 145 -6.63 -16.10 15.86
N GLY A 146 -5.40 -15.92 16.33
CA GLY A 146 -4.20 -16.16 15.54
C GLY A 146 -3.97 -15.10 14.45
N VAL A 147 -3.38 -15.50 13.32
CA VAL A 147 -3.07 -14.58 12.24
C VAL A 147 -4.32 -14.28 11.41
N ILE A 148 -4.72 -13.02 11.37
CA ILE A 148 -5.86 -12.55 10.59
C ILE A 148 -5.37 -11.95 9.26
N SER A 149 -6.04 -12.34 8.16
CA SER A 149 -5.73 -11.85 6.81
C SER A 149 -6.05 -10.36 6.64
N PRO A 150 -5.23 -9.59 5.89
CA PRO A 150 -5.53 -8.21 5.52
C PRO A 150 -6.91 -8.00 4.89
N ALA A 151 -7.39 -8.96 4.11
CA ALA A 151 -8.71 -8.92 3.49
C ALA A 151 -9.88 -8.80 4.51
N VAL A 152 -9.62 -9.07 5.79
CA VAL A 152 -10.61 -8.95 6.86
C VAL A 152 -10.66 -7.54 7.44
N PHE A 153 -9.50 -6.95 7.76
CA PHE A 153 -9.42 -5.72 8.53
C PHE A 153 -9.12 -4.47 7.72
N ILE A 154 -8.46 -4.59 6.55
CA ILE A 154 -8.17 -3.42 5.69
C ILE A 154 -9.46 -2.70 5.28
N PRO A 155 -10.50 -3.36 4.75
CA PRO A 155 -11.74 -2.68 4.38
C PRO A 155 -12.42 -1.97 5.56
N VAL A 156 -12.31 -2.53 6.77
CA VAL A 156 -12.85 -1.90 7.99
C VAL A 156 -12.09 -0.61 8.31
N LEU A 157 -10.77 -0.62 8.18
CA LEU A 157 -9.93 0.57 8.41
C LEU A 157 -10.14 1.65 7.35
N GLU A 158 -10.27 1.26 6.07
CA GLU A 158 -10.55 2.19 4.97
C GLU A 158 -11.90 2.89 5.17
N ASN A 159 -12.96 2.12 5.45
CA ASN A 159 -14.31 2.66 5.69
C ASN A 159 -14.37 3.63 6.88
N ASN A 160 -13.51 3.45 7.86
CA ASN A 160 -13.48 4.27 9.09
C ASN A 160 -12.35 5.31 9.10
N GLY A 161 -11.58 5.46 8.03
CA GLY A 161 -10.50 6.46 7.90
C GLY A 161 -9.28 6.21 8.79
N TYR A 162 -9.03 4.95 9.18
CA TYR A 162 -7.90 4.57 10.03
C TYR A 162 -6.78 3.86 9.27
N ILE A 163 -6.91 3.63 7.97
CA ILE A 163 -5.92 2.91 7.19
C ILE A 163 -4.54 3.58 7.25
N THR A 164 -4.46 4.89 7.09
CA THR A 164 -3.21 5.65 7.15
C THR A 164 -2.46 5.48 8.48
N LYS A 165 -3.17 5.30 9.59
CA LYS A 165 -2.51 5.03 10.89
C LYS A 165 -1.86 3.65 10.93
N LEU A 166 -2.50 2.65 10.35
CA LEU A 166 -1.91 1.32 10.21
C LEU A 166 -0.70 1.36 9.28
N ASP A 167 -0.84 2.04 8.14
CA ASP A 167 0.21 2.11 7.14
C ASP A 167 1.45 2.82 7.68
N GLN A 168 1.31 3.98 8.33
CA GLN A 168 2.40 4.66 9.03
C GLN A 168 3.08 3.77 10.07
N TYR A 169 2.31 3.01 10.85
CA TYR A 169 2.86 2.06 11.82
C TYR A 169 3.69 0.97 11.13
N ILE A 170 3.18 0.37 10.06
CA ILE A 170 3.91 -0.68 9.31
C ILE A 170 5.15 -0.10 8.62
N TRP A 171 5.07 1.09 8.00
CA TRP A 171 6.22 1.75 7.38
C TRP A 171 7.35 1.98 8.39
N GLU A 172 6.99 2.43 9.59
CA GLU A 172 7.97 2.60 10.67
C GLU A 172 8.59 1.28 11.11
N GLU A 173 7.79 0.21 11.27
CA GLU A 173 8.29 -1.13 11.62
C GLU A 173 9.22 -1.71 10.55
N VAL A 174 8.95 -1.47 9.26
CA VAL A 174 9.84 -1.84 8.16
C VAL A 174 11.16 -1.08 8.25
N CYS A 175 11.12 0.24 8.50
CA CYS A 175 12.33 1.04 8.68
C CYS A 175 13.18 0.56 9.87
N LYS A 176 12.55 0.25 11.01
CA LYS A 176 13.22 -0.36 12.17
C LYS A 176 13.90 -1.68 11.80
N THR A 177 13.19 -2.53 11.06
CA THR A 177 13.70 -3.84 10.63
C THR A 177 14.92 -3.69 9.73
N ILE A 178 14.88 -2.80 8.74
CA ILE A 178 16.03 -2.51 7.87
C ILE A 178 17.22 -2.03 8.70
N ARG A 179 16.99 -1.15 9.69
CA ARG A 179 18.05 -0.66 10.57
C ARG A 179 18.67 -1.80 11.38
N VAL A 180 17.86 -2.65 12.00
CA VAL A 180 18.33 -3.83 12.74
C VAL A 180 19.18 -4.75 11.86
N TRP A 181 18.80 -4.97 10.60
CA TRP A 181 19.59 -5.78 9.68
C TRP A 181 20.95 -5.15 9.38
N ILE A 182 20.98 -3.84 9.12
CA ILE A 182 22.24 -3.12 8.87
C ILE A 182 23.16 -3.22 10.10
N ASP A 183 22.63 -3.02 11.30
CA ASP A 183 23.41 -3.09 12.55
C ASP A 183 23.91 -4.51 12.84
N ALA A 184 23.17 -5.51 12.43
CA ALA A 184 23.58 -6.92 12.53
C ALA A 184 24.53 -7.39 11.40
N GLY A 185 24.95 -6.48 10.52
CA GLY A 185 25.82 -6.81 9.38
C GLY A 185 25.13 -7.61 8.27
N VAL A 186 23.81 -7.73 8.30
CA VAL A 186 23.02 -8.33 7.21
C VAL A 186 22.88 -7.28 6.12
N ARG A 187 23.25 -7.63 4.88
CA ARG A 187 23.03 -6.74 3.73
C ARG A 187 21.54 -6.74 3.38
N PRO A 188 20.79 -5.64 3.59
CA PRO A 188 19.39 -5.62 3.26
C PRO A 188 19.15 -5.67 1.75
N VAL A 189 18.03 -6.25 1.36
CA VAL A 189 17.42 -6.02 0.04
C VAL A 189 16.34 -4.94 0.16
N PRO A 190 15.95 -4.26 -0.93
CA PRO A 190 14.86 -3.29 -0.89
C PRO A 190 13.56 -3.93 -0.44
N ILE A 191 12.88 -3.31 0.53
CA ILE A 191 11.54 -3.71 0.97
C ILE A 191 10.54 -2.69 0.43
N ALA A 192 9.53 -3.16 -0.28
CA ALA A 192 8.42 -2.34 -0.77
C ALA A 192 7.34 -2.25 0.31
N VAL A 193 6.80 -1.05 0.50
CA VAL A 193 5.65 -0.76 1.36
C VAL A 193 4.53 -0.17 0.54
N ASN A 194 3.30 -0.61 0.81
CA ASN A 194 2.12 -0.15 0.12
C ASN A 194 1.74 1.27 0.57
N VAL A 195 1.40 2.13 -0.38
CA VAL A 195 0.86 3.48 -0.18
C VAL A 195 -0.46 3.58 -0.93
N THR A 196 -1.51 3.91 -0.21
CA THR A 196 -2.86 4.01 -0.74
C THR A 196 -3.19 5.44 -1.18
N LYS A 197 -4.28 5.60 -1.95
CA LYS A 197 -4.85 6.92 -2.25
C LYS A 197 -5.18 7.69 -0.97
N THR A 198 -5.70 7.01 0.04
CA THR A 198 -6.07 7.63 1.32
C THR A 198 -4.85 8.24 2.00
N ASP A 199 -3.70 7.59 1.93
CA ASP A 199 -2.45 8.10 2.51
C ASP A 199 -2.00 9.38 1.81
N ILE A 200 -1.96 9.36 0.48
CA ILE A 200 -1.55 10.53 -0.33
C ILE A 200 -2.43 11.75 -0.07
N LEU A 201 -3.72 11.52 0.20
CA LEU A 201 -4.66 12.60 0.51
C LEU A 201 -4.64 13.04 1.97
N ALA A 202 -4.23 12.17 2.89
CA ALA A 202 -4.29 12.41 4.33
C ALA A 202 -3.01 13.04 4.90
N ILE A 203 -1.85 12.73 4.32
CA ILE A 203 -0.54 13.18 4.84
C ILE A 203 0.41 13.55 3.69
N ASP A 204 1.48 14.27 4.02
CA ASP A 204 2.65 14.40 3.13
C ASP A 204 3.51 13.13 3.25
N VAL A 205 3.31 12.21 2.29
CA VAL A 205 3.98 10.91 2.26
C VAL A 205 5.49 11.08 2.09
N ALA A 206 5.93 12.03 1.27
CA ALA A 206 7.36 12.27 1.03
C ALA A 206 8.05 12.81 2.28
N GLU A 207 7.42 13.75 2.98
CA GLU A 207 7.92 14.26 4.26
C GLU A 207 8.01 13.15 5.30
N PHE A 208 6.96 12.33 5.45
CA PHE A 208 6.95 11.21 6.38
C PHE A 208 8.13 10.26 6.15
N PHE A 209 8.34 9.81 4.91
CA PHE A 209 9.47 8.92 4.61
C PHE A 209 10.83 9.60 4.78
N SER A 210 10.95 10.91 4.48
CA SER A 210 12.16 11.68 4.77
C SER A 210 12.54 11.65 6.26
N GLU A 211 11.53 11.84 7.11
CA GLU A 211 11.72 11.77 8.57
C GLU A 211 12.12 10.36 9.03
N MET A 212 11.49 9.31 8.49
CA MET A 212 11.82 7.92 8.81
C MET A 212 13.25 7.57 8.39
N LEU A 213 13.68 7.97 7.18
CA LEU A 213 15.07 7.76 6.74
C LEU A 213 16.08 8.42 7.68
N LYS A 214 15.81 9.66 8.11
CA LYS A 214 16.66 10.41 9.07
C LYS A 214 16.66 9.73 10.42
N LYS A 215 15.48 9.40 10.96
CA LYS A 215 15.30 8.79 12.28
C LYS A 215 16.04 7.47 12.41
N TYR A 216 15.91 6.59 11.42
CA TYR A 216 16.52 5.26 11.43
C TYR A 216 17.86 5.19 10.71
N ARG A 217 18.34 6.29 10.10
CA ARG A 217 19.60 6.36 9.35
C ARG A 217 19.74 5.25 8.33
N ILE A 218 18.68 5.05 7.51
CA ILE A 218 18.67 4.05 6.45
C ILE A 218 18.79 4.72 5.07
N PRO A 219 19.57 4.14 4.15
CA PRO A 219 19.63 4.63 2.77
C PRO A 219 18.30 4.40 2.04
N PRO A 220 17.80 5.36 1.24
CA PRO A 220 16.51 5.24 0.54
C PRO A 220 16.44 4.02 -0.38
N LYS A 221 17.55 3.57 -0.94
CA LYS A 221 17.63 2.38 -1.81
C LYS A 221 17.15 1.07 -1.17
N TYR A 222 16.97 1.02 0.15
CA TYR A 222 16.47 -0.15 0.87
C TYR A 222 14.96 -0.09 1.14
N LEU A 223 14.29 0.98 0.73
CA LEU A 223 12.85 1.13 0.85
C LEU A 223 12.26 1.50 -0.51
N ASN A 224 11.34 0.68 -1.01
CA ASN A 224 10.57 0.97 -2.21
C ASN A 224 9.16 1.40 -1.81
N ILE A 225 8.53 2.21 -2.64
CA ILE A 225 7.18 2.70 -2.42
C ILE A 225 6.25 2.08 -3.47
N ASP A 226 5.34 1.21 -3.04
CA ASP A 226 4.34 0.59 -3.89
C ASP A 226 3.05 1.40 -3.84
N ILE A 227 2.71 2.08 -4.93
CA ILE A 227 1.52 2.92 -5.02
C ILE A 227 0.43 2.15 -5.75
N VAL A 228 -0.73 2.00 -5.11
CA VAL A 228 -1.85 1.27 -5.71
C VAL A 228 -2.45 2.02 -6.91
N LYS A 229 -2.83 1.29 -7.95
CA LYS A 229 -3.39 1.78 -9.22
C LYS A 229 -4.53 2.79 -9.04
N SER A 230 -5.43 2.59 -8.07
CA SER A 230 -6.55 3.51 -7.81
C SER A 230 -6.09 4.92 -7.46
N ALA A 231 -4.93 5.06 -6.82
CA ALA A 231 -4.34 6.36 -6.53
C ALA A 231 -3.98 7.12 -7.82
N TYR A 232 -3.43 6.43 -8.82
CA TYR A 232 -3.07 7.03 -10.13
C TYR A 232 -4.28 7.52 -10.92
N LEU A 233 -5.36 6.75 -10.95
CA LEU A 233 -6.54 7.08 -11.75
C LEU A 233 -7.35 8.25 -11.18
N GLU A 234 -7.30 8.44 -9.87
CA GLU A 234 -8.19 9.38 -9.19
C GLU A 234 -7.52 10.65 -8.64
N THR A 235 -6.17 10.70 -8.55
CA THR A 235 -5.44 11.81 -7.92
C THR A 235 -4.32 12.41 -8.78
N HIS A 236 -4.46 12.41 -10.09
CA HIS A 236 -3.41 12.73 -11.08
C HIS A 236 -2.43 13.87 -10.71
N GLY A 237 -2.88 14.97 -10.13
CA GLY A 237 -1.99 16.09 -9.79
C GLY A 237 -1.17 15.87 -8.51
N ALA A 238 -1.83 15.51 -7.42
CA ALA A 238 -1.18 15.34 -6.12
C ALA A 238 -0.21 14.15 -6.11
N LEU A 239 -0.53 13.09 -6.86
CA LEU A 239 0.32 11.92 -6.96
C LEU A 239 1.60 12.19 -7.74
N SER A 240 1.52 12.89 -8.87
CA SER A 240 2.69 13.21 -9.71
C SER A 240 3.75 14.00 -8.92
N ASP A 241 3.31 14.95 -8.08
CA ASP A 241 4.22 15.73 -7.24
C ASP A 241 4.85 14.86 -6.15
N THR A 242 4.07 14.00 -5.50
CA THR A 242 4.55 13.07 -4.47
C THR A 242 5.53 12.06 -5.07
N GLU A 243 5.22 11.49 -6.23
CA GLU A 243 6.11 10.56 -6.96
C GLU A 243 7.45 11.21 -7.29
N ALA A 244 7.42 12.40 -7.88
CA ALA A 244 8.63 13.14 -8.24
C ALA A 244 9.50 13.46 -7.00
N GLN A 245 8.89 13.84 -5.89
CA GLN A 245 9.60 14.09 -4.63
C GLN A 245 10.25 12.81 -4.09
N LEU A 246 9.53 11.70 -4.04
CA LEU A 246 10.06 10.41 -3.60
C LEU A 246 11.24 9.95 -4.46
N GLN A 247 11.14 10.08 -5.77
CA GLN A 247 12.23 9.74 -6.70
C GLN A 247 13.44 10.64 -6.52
N GLN A 248 13.26 11.96 -6.34
CA GLN A 248 14.35 12.91 -6.04
C GLN A 248 15.07 12.56 -4.72
N MET A 249 14.36 11.99 -3.75
CA MET A 249 14.94 11.50 -2.51
C MET A 249 15.66 10.14 -2.66
N GLY A 250 15.58 9.50 -3.83
CA GLY A 250 16.23 8.24 -4.18
C GLY A 250 15.42 6.99 -3.84
N PHE A 251 14.11 7.11 -3.60
CA PHE A 251 13.23 5.96 -3.52
C PHE A 251 12.92 5.42 -4.93
N ARG A 252 12.74 4.10 -5.02
CA ARG A 252 12.15 3.47 -6.20
C ARG A 252 10.64 3.43 -6.01
N VAL A 253 9.91 4.05 -6.93
CA VAL A 253 8.44 4.06 -6.94
C VAL A 253 7.94 2.95 -7.86
N ILE A 254 7.03 2.15 -7.36
CA ILE A 254 6.44 1.00 -8.03
C ILE A 254 4.94 1.25 -8.13
N LEU A 255 4.36 1.05 -9.29
CA LEU A 255 2.91 1.06 -9.48
C LEU A 255 2.37 -0.36 -9.36
N ASP A 256 1.44 -0.56 -8.44
CA ASP A 256 0.82 -1.85 -8.16
C ASP A 256 -0.58 -1.99 -8.77
N GLY A 257 -0.94 -3.22 -9.17
CA GLY A 257 -2.27 -3.59 -9.61
C GLY A 257 -2.52 -3.44 -11.11
N PHE A 258 -1.50 -3.47 -11.96
CA PHE A 258 -1.68 -3.52 -13.41
C PHE A 258 -2.17 -4.91 -13.84
N ASP A 259 -3.29 -4.95 -14.56
CA ASP A 259 -3.96 -6.19 -14.97
C ASP A 259 -3.73 -6.60 -16.44
N GLY A 260 -2.84 -5.91 -17.14
CA GLY A 260 -2.47 -6.22 -18.52
C GLY A 260 -3.27 -5.47 -19.58
N ASP A 261 -4.07 -4.48 -19.23
CA ASP A 261 -4.81 -3.67 -20.19
C ASP A 261 -3.89 -2.80 -21.04
N TYR A 262 -3.97 -2.92 -22.37
CA TYR A 262 -3.11 -2.19 -23.32
C TYR A 262 -3.39 -0.68 -23.34
N VAL A 263 -4.63 -0.26 -23.16
CA VAL A 263 -5.00 1.17 -23.17
C VAL A 263 -4.45 1.82 -21.91
N GLU A 264 -4.58 1.13 -20.79
CA GLU A 264 -4.03 1.57 -19.51
C GLU A 264 -2.50 1.67 -19.54
N LEU A 265 -1.82 0.65 -20.10
CA LEU A 265 -0.36 0.66 -20.24
C LEU A 265 0.12 1.88 -21.04
N SER A 266 -0.61 2.26 -22.09
CA SER A 266 -0.30 3.45 -22.90
C SER A 266 -0.51 4.75 -22.10
N ALA A 267 -1.52 4.82 -21.25
CA ALA A 267 -1.74 5.97 -20.36
C ALA A 267 -0.65 6.09 -19.30
N LEU A 268 -0.19 4.97 -18.75
CA LEU A 268 0.88 4.91 -17.75
C LEU A 268 2.27 5.26 -18.29
N GLY A 269 2.49 5.15 -19.60
CA GLY A 269 3.77 5.51 -20.24
C GLY A 269 4.17 6.99 -20.12
N GLY A 270 3.27 7.85 -19.61
CA GLY A 270 3.54 9.27 -19.33
C GLY A 270 3.93 9.55 -17.88
N PHE A 271 3.86 8.57 -17.00
CA PHE A 271 4.23 8.70 -15.59
C PHE A 271 5.69 8.33 -15.36
N GLY A 272 6.31 8.92 -14.36
CA GLY A 272 7.71 8.71 -13.99
C GLY A 272 7.98 7.40 -13.25
N THR A 273 7.04 6.47 -13.22
CA THR A 273 7.11 5.20 -12.49
C THR A 273 8.33 4.36 -12.88
N ASP A 274 9.11 3.91 -11.90
CA ASP A 274 10.32 3.11 -12.11
C ASP A 274 9.99 1.66 -12.49
N LEU A 275 8.88 1.13 -11.99
CA LEU A 275 8.48 -0.25 -12.14
C LEU A 275 6.97 -0.39 -12.04
N LEU A 276 6.38 -1.26 -12.88
CA LEU A 276 4.96 -1.57 -12.89
C LEU A 276 4.76 -3.05 -12.54
N LYS A 277 3.93 -3.36 -11.55
CA LYS A 277 3.62 -4.73 -11.14
C LYS A 277 2.47 -5.28 -12.00
N LEU A 278 2.76 -6.34 -12.74
CA LEU A 278 1.79 -7.08 -13.55
C LEU A 278 1.22 -8.26 -12.73
N ASP A 279 -0.05 -8.16 -12.32
CA ASP A 279 -0.73 -9.22 -11.57
C ASP A 279 -1.27 -10.32 -12.50
N LEU A 280 -0.61 -11.48 -12.49
CA LEU A 280 -0.99 -12.66 -13.28
C LEU A 280 -2.25 -13.34 -12.77
N ARG A 281 -2.72 -13.00 -11.57
CA ARG A 281 -3.96 -13.56 -10.96
C ARG A 281 -5.20 -12.76 -11.37
N SER A 282 -5.00 -11.61 -12.01
CA SER A 282 -6.11 -10.79 -12.50
C SER A 282 -7.01 -11.58 -13.44
N ALA A 283 -8.31 -11.30 -13.43
CA ALA A 283 -9.28 -11.99 -14.31
C ALA A 283 -8.94 -11.85 -15.80
N ALA A 284 -8.24 -10.79 -16.18
CA ALA A 284 -7.79 -10.53 -17.54
C ALA A 284 -6.67 -11.48 -17.99
N LEU A 285 -5.77 -11.87 -17.06
CA LEU A 285 -4.56 -12.64 -17.34
C LEU A 285 -4.59 -14.08 -16.85
N GLN A 286 -5.56 -14.42 -15.99
CA GLN A 286 -5.67 -15.77 -15.43
C GLN A 286 -5.78 -16.81 -16.57
N ASN A 287 -4.85 -17.77 -16.58
CA ASN A 287 -4.75 -18.81 -17.61
C ASN A 287 -4.45 -18.31 -19.05
N LYS A 288 -3.99 -17.08 -19.23
CA LYS A 288 -3.66 -16.49 -20.53
C LYS A 288 -2.19 -16.12 -20.66
N THR A 289 -1.30 -17.10 -20.58
CA THR A 289 0.14 -16.87 -20.69
C THR A 289 0.59 -16.43 -22.09
N ASP A 290 -0.21 -16.69 -23.12
CA ASP A 290 0.04 -16.34 -24.51
C ASP A 290 0.02 -14.84 -24.80
N VAL A 291 -0.69 -14.04 -24.00
CA VAL A 291 -0.72 -12.57 -24.14
C VAL A 291 0.50 -11.87 -23.55
N LEU A 292 1.21 -12.50 -22.61
CA LEU A 292 2.33 -11.89 -21.89
C LEU A 292 3.44 -11.35 -22.80
N PRO A 293 3.90 -12.05 -23.85
CA PRO A 293 4.92 -11.51 -24.75
C PRO A 293 4.53 -10.18 -25.39
N GLY A 294 3.24 -9.99 -25.75
CA GLY A 294 2.70 -8.75 -26.29
C GLY A 294 2.75 -7.61 -25.28
N ILE A 295 2.33 -7.86 -24.06
CA ILE A 295 2.34 -6.88 -22.94
C ILE A 295 3.79 -6.40 -22.70
N PHE A 296 4.75 -7.32 -22.57
CA PHE A 296 6.15 -6.99 -22.35
C PHE A 296 6.77 -6.25 -23.53
N ALA A 297 6.39 -6.57 -24.77
CA ALA A 297 6.85 -5.86 -25.97
C ALA A 297 6.35 -4.41 -25.97
N GLN A 298 5.09 -4.18 -25.65
CA GLN A 298 4.53 -2.83 -25.56
C GLN A 298 5.15 -2.03 -24.40
N ALA A 299 5.30 -2.61 -23.22
CA ALA A 299 5.95 -1.97 -22.09
C ALA A 299 7.37 -1.50 -22.46
N ARG A 300 8.15 -2.32 -23.16
CA ARG A 300 9.48 -1.91 -23.67
C ARG A 300 9.41 -0.73 -24.62
N THR A 301 8.43 -0.70 -25.53
CA THR A 301 8.22 0.44 -26.45
C THR A 301 7.95 1.73 -25.67
N LEU A 302 7.22 1.64 -24.57
CA LEU A 302 6.89 2.74 -23.67
C LEU A 302 7.99 3.03 -22.63
N ARG A 303 9.10 2.27 -22.63
CA ARG A 303 10.21 2.34 -21.67
C ARG A 303 9.77 2.06 -20.22
N LEU A 304 8.73 1.25 -20.04
CA LEU A 304 8.26 0.79 -18.75
C LEU A 304 8.92 -0.53 -18.37
N ASN A 305 9.41 -0.63 -17.15
CA ASN A 305 9.88 -1.88 -16.59
C ASN A 305 8.71 -2.63 -15.94
N LEU A 306 8.60 -3.93 -16.19
CA LEU A 306 7.56 -4.76 -15.57
C LEU A 306 8.17 -5.74 -14.58
N LEU A 307 7.49 -5.91 -13.45
CA LEU A 307 7.66 -6.97 -12.46
C LEU A 307 6.41 -7.87 -12.52
N ALA A 308 6.59 -9.17 -12.58
CA ALA A 308 5.47 -10.10 -12.55
C ALA A 308 5.16 -10.54 -11.12
N GLU A 309 3.89 -10.44 -10.71
CA GLU A 309 3.43 -11.00 -9.46
C GLU A 309 2.41 -12.13 -9.66
N GLY A 310 2.23 -12.97 -8.62
CA GLY A 310 1.34 -14.12 -8.72
C GLY A 310 1.87 -15.24 -9.61
N ILE A 311 3.20 -15.42 -9.70
CA ILE A 311 3.81 -16.52 -10.44
C ILE A 311 3.58 -17.82 -9.64
N GLU A 312 2.78 -18.75 -10.19
CA GLU A 312 2.39 -19.99 -9.52
C GLU A 312 2.89 -21.25 -10.24
N SER A 313 3.28 -21.14 -11.52
CA SER A 313 3.73 -22.28 -12.31
C SER A 313 5.05 -22.05 -13.04
N THR A 314 5.75 -23.15 -13.31
CA THR A 314 6.97 -23.15 -14.12
C THR A 314 6.69 -22.71 -15.57
N GLU A 315 5.49 -22.96 -16.06
CA GLU A 315 5.05 -22.52 -17.39
C GLU A 315 5.01 -21.01 -17.47
N GLN A 316 4.34 -20.33 -16.51
CA GLN A 316 4.32 -18.88 -16.40
C GLN A 316 5.74 -18.31 -16.32
N LEU A 317 6.60 -18.89 -15.47
CA LEU A 317 8.00 -18.46 -15.35
C LEU A 317 8.76 -18.55 -16.68
N ASN A 318 8.60 -19.63 -17.43
CA ASN A 318 9.27 -19.81 -18.71
C ASN A 318 8.80 -18.79 -19.77
N VAL A 319 7.51 -18.49 -19.82
CA VAL A 319 6.95 -17.45 -20.72
C VAL A 319 7.46 -16.08 -20.33
N LEU A 320 7.45 -15.72 -19.05
CA LEU A 320 7.95 -14.45 -18.53
C LEU A 320 9.42 -14.23 -18.87
N ARG A 321 10.28 -15.24 -18.67
CA ARG A 321 11.70 -15.17 -19.03
C ARG A 321 11.91 -14.93 -20.54
N LYS A 322 11.18 -15.65 -21.38
CA LYS A 322 11.22 -15.47 -22.84
C LYS A 322 10.71 -14.08 -23.26
N ALA A 323 9.73 -13.53 -22.54
CA ALA A 323 9.23 -12.17 -22.74
C ALA A 323 10.20 -11.09 -22.24
N GLY A 324 11.28 -11.46 -21.53
CA GLY A 324 12.30 -10.54 -21.02
C GLY A 324 11.97 -9.95 -19.64
N CYS A 325 11.08 -10.59 -18.88
CA CYS A 325 10.84 -10.25 -17.48
C CYS A 325 12.04 -10.65 -16.63
N THR A 326 12.54 -9.72 -15.83
CA THR A 326 13.74 -9.94 -15.00
C THR A 326 13.42 -10.14 -13.53
N GLU A 327 12.35 -9.51 -13.02
CA GLU A 327 11.96 -9.58 -11.61
C GLU A 327 10.56 -10.15 -11.45
N GLY A 328 10.32 -10.92 -10.39
CA GLY A 328 8.99 -11.45 -10.11
C GLY A 328 8.85 -12.03 -8.72
N GLN A 329 7.60 -12.22 -8.31
CA GLN A 329 7.21 -12.82 -7.04
C GLN A 329 6.01 -13.76 -7.23
N GLY A 330 5.85 -14.72 -6.32
CA GLY A 330 4.72 -15.64 -6.35
C GLY A 330 4.99 -16.95 -5.61
N TYR A 331 3.94 -17.75 -5.46
CA TYR A 331 3.99 -18.99 -4.67
C TYR A 331 4.82 -20.09 -5.30
N LEU A 332 5.17 -19.98 -6.57
CA LEU A 332 6.16 -20.86 -7.20
C LEU A 332 7.53 -20.78 -6.48
N PHE A 333 7.89 -19.62 -5.97
CA PHE A 333 9.18 -19.39 -5.30
C PHE A 333 9.05 -19.48 -3.79
N SER A 334 8.13 -18.72 -3.21
CA SER A 334 7.90 -18.66 -1.78
C SER A 334 6.53 -18.05 -1.47
N ARG A 335 5.94 -18.48 -0.37
CA ARG A 335 4.86 -17.74 0.30
C ARG A 335 5.46 -16.58 1.09
N PRO A 336 4.64 -15.57 1.54
CA PRO A 336 5.11 -14.57 2.48
C PRO A 336 5.71 -15.21 3.73
N LEU A 337 6.89 -14.76 4.13
CA LEU A 337 7.67 -15.27 5.25
C LEU A 337 7.64 -14.29 6.42
N SER A 338 7.78 -14.78 7.63
CA SER A 338 8.11 -13.92 8.77
C SER A 338 9.47 -13.24 8.56
N VAL A 339 9.73 -12.14 9.26
CA VAL A 339 11.00 -11.40 9.17
C VAL A 339 12.20 -12.33 9.45
N ASP A 340 12.08 -13.22 10.46
CA ASP A 340 13.14 -14.14 10.84
C ASP A 340 13.40 -15.21 9.76
N GLU A 341 12.36 -15.76 9.16
CA GLU A 341 12.49 -16.71 8.04
C GLU A 341 13.11 -16.05 6.81
N PHE A 342 12.71 -14.79 6.53
CA PHE A 342 13.24 -14.04 5.40
C PHE A 342 14.75 -13.77 5.56
N VAL A 343 15.22 -13.41 6.75
CA VAL A 343 16.66 -13.23 7.03
C VAL A 343 17.46 -14.52 6.78
N ARG A 344 16.88 -15.69 7.09
CA ARG A 344 17.56 -16.99 6.82
C ARG A 344 17.82 -17.19 5.33
N ILE A 345 16.83 -16.91 4.46
CA ILE A 345 17.02 -17.03 3.01
C ILE A 345 18.02 -16.01 2.45
N LEU A 346 18.07 -14.79 3.00
CA LEU A 346 19.08 -13.81 2.61
C LEU A 346 20.51 -14.28 2.93
N LYS A 347 20.73 -14.89 4.10
CA LYS A 347 22.05 -15.39 4.51
C LYS A 347 22.53 -16.55 3.64
N VAL A 348 21.63 -17.46 3.27
CA VAL A 348 21.96 -18.59 2.40
C VAL A 348 22.31 -18.15 0.98
N GLY A 349 21.58 -17.16 0.43
CA GLY A 349 21.82 -16.65 -0.92
C GLY A 349 23.12 -15.85 -1.11
N HIS A 350 23.81 -15.48 -0.02
CA HIS A 350 25.10 -14.77 -0.06
C HIS A 350 26.32 -15.69 0.15
N SER A 351 26.10 -16.97 0.46
CA SER A 351 27.15 -17.95 0.74
C SER A 351 27.53 -18.82 -0.47
N GLY A 352 27.04 -18.49 -1.68
CA GLY A 352 27.29 -19.22 -2.92
C GLY A 352 27.95 -18.37 -3.99
#